data_08aba0e444efca02a799b8322bb4dba8
#
_entry.id   08aba0e444efca02a799b8322bb4dba8
#
_cell.length_a   1.000
_cell.length_b   1.000
_cell.length_c   1.000
_cell.angle_alpha   90.00
_cell.angle_beta   90.00
_cell.angle_gamma   90.00
#
_symmetry.space_group_name_H-M   'P 1'
#
loop_
_entity.id
_entity.type
_entity.pdbx_description
1 polymer ?
#
loop_
_entity_poly.entity_id
_entity_poly.type
_entity_poly.pdbx_seq_one_letter_code
_entity_poly.pdbx_strand_id
1 'polypeptide(L)'
;MYKTEANKIIVSATALDVKATLECGQLFRYEKTDDGYTVKSGAHSCDIYASGSDVIIETASVDYFVNFFNLDRDVNRTKRELSRFPELRSALESCGALRILHQPLFETIISFIISANNNIPRIKAIINRLCGMFGDVFPTPEQLAAVPVRQLNAIGCGYRSQYISDSAKICAETNILNRLHAAGTEDAEKMLMSLPGVGRKVADCVTLFSLGRLEVFPVDTWMLKTQRQGMETEPQLRRRVMEKYGIYAGYAQQVLFYYNAILRNN
;
A
#
# COMPACT_ATOMS: atom_id res chain seq x y z
N MET A 1 -9.07 17.96 -8.20
CA MET A 1 -8.04 19.02 -8.13
C MET A 1 -7.87 19.34 -6.66
N TYR A 2 -6.68 19.66 -6.21
CA TYR A 2 -6.38 20.06 -4.82
C TYR A 2 -5.82 21.48 -4.79
N LYS A 3 -5.80 22.09 -3.59
CA LYS A 3 -5.12 23.35 -3.30
C LYS A 3 -4.23 23.15 -2.08
N THR A 4 -3.15 23.91 -1.99
CA THR A 4 -2.24 23.89 -0.83
C THR A 4 -2.24 25.27 -0.18
N GLU A 5 -2.29 25.30 1.14
CA GLU A 5 -2.21 26.48 1.98
C GLU A 5 -1.27 26.15 3.15
N ALA A 6 -0.29 26.98 3.43
CA ALA A 6 0.65 26.79 4.54
C ALA A 6 0.88 25.31 4.95
N ASN A 7 0.15 24.82 5.95
CA ASN A 7 0.23 23.46 6.48
C ASN A 7 -0.98 22.58 6.11
N LYS A 8 -1.73 22.92 5.04
CA LYS A 8 -2.95 22.23 4.64
C LYS A 8 -2.97 21.90 3.16
N ILE A 9 -3.54 20.73 2.86
CA ILE A 9 -3.91 20.33 1.51
C ILE A 9 -5.45 20.21 1.53
N ILE A 10 -6.11 20.90 0.64
CA ILE A 10 -7.57 20.92 0.50
C ILE A 10 -7.91 20.13 -0.76
N VAL A 11 -8.61 19.00 -0.62
CA VAL A 11 -8.95 18.08 -1.71
C VAL A 11 -10.47 17.94 -1.76
N SER A 12 -11.09 18.05 -2.93
CA SER A 12 -12.51 17.72 -3.06
C SER A 12 -12.78 16.27 -2.65
N ALA A 13 -13.85 16.00 -1.90
CA ALA A 13 -14.28 14.66 -1.54
C ALA A 13 -14.59 13.78 -2.77
N THR A 14 -14.85 14.38 -3.94
CA THR A 14 -14.98 13.65 -5.20
C THR A 14 -13.63 13.23 -5.82
N ALA A 15 -12.51 13.71 -5.27
CA ALA A 15 -11.14 13.42 -5.73
C ALA A 15 -10.34 12.56 -4.74
N LEU A 16 -10.81 12.40 -3.49
CA LEU A 16 -10.21 11.54 -2.48
C LEU A 16 -11.28 10.97 -1.56
N ASP A 17 -11.54 9.67 -1.67
CA ASP A 17 -12.27 8.91 -0.67
C ASP A 17 -11.25 8.41 0.39
N VAL A 18 -11.23 9.09 1.54
CA VAL A 18 -10.26 8.81 2.62
C VAL A 18 -10.42 7.40 3.15
N LYS A 19 -11.67 6.99 3.47
CA LYS A 19 -11.95 5.67 4.03
C LYS A 19 -11.53 4.57 3.07
N ALA A 20 -12.00 4.63 1.82
CA ALA A 20 -11.63 3.63 0.82
C ALA A 20 -10.12 3.59 0.58
N THR A 21 -9.44 4.74 0.59
CA THR A 21 -8.00 4.84 0.38
C THR A 21 -7.20 4.25 1.54
N LEU A 22 -7.58 4.50 2.79
CA LEU A 22 -6.81 4.06 3.96
C LEU A 22 -7.15 2.63 4.41
N GLU A 23 -8.42 2.23 4.27
CA GLU A 23 -8.89 0.95 4.81
C GLU A 23 -8.82 -0.22 3.80
N CYS A 24 -8.34 -0.01 2.59
CA CYS A 24 -8.25 -1.04 1.54
C CYS A 24 -7.02 -1.95 1.64
N GLY A 25 -6.30 -1.94 2.77
CA GLY A 25 -5.19 -2.88 3.01
C GLY A 25 -3.86 -2.54 2.31
N GLN A 26 -3.74 -1.36 1.71
CA GLN A 26 -2.48 -0.88 1.14
C GLN A 26 -1.58 -0.17 2.16
N LEU A 27 -2.14 0.34 3.27
CA LEU A 27 -1.46 1.07 4.33
C LEU A 27 -1.79 0.47 5.69
N PHE A 28 -0.82 0.49 6.62
CA PHE A 28 -1.00 -0.06 7.98
C PHE A 28 -0.75 0.97 9.08
N ARG A 29 -0.12 2.12 8.79
CA ARG A 29 0.19 3.18 9.76
C ARG A 29 -0.83 4.31 9.67
N TYR A 30 -2.05 4.01 10.04
CA TYR A 30 -3.13 5.00 10.23
C TYR A 30 -3.98 4.63 11.43
N GLU A 31 -4.59 5.64 12.04
CA GLU A 31 -5.53 5.51 13.15
C GLU A 31 -6.80 6.29 12.84
N LYS A 32 -7.94 5.77 13.27
CA LYS A 32 -9.19 6.53 13.24
C LYS A 32 -9.23 7.45 14.44
N THR A 33 -9.67 8.67 14.22
CA THR A 33 -9.98 9.66 15.26
C THR A 33 -11.49 9.93 15.28
N ASP A 34 -11.97 10.71 16.22
CA ASP A 34 -13.39 11.06 16.31
C ASP A 34 -13.85 11.84 15.05
N ASP A 35 -12.97 12.65 14.47
CA ASP A 35 -13.27 13.53 13.34
C ASP A 35 -12.70 13.04 12.00
N GLY A 36 -11.90 11.94 11.98
CA GLY A 36 -11.27 11.48 10.75
C GLY A 36 -10.17 10.45 10.93
N TYR A 37 -8.95 10.78 10.49
CA TYR A 37 -7.80 9.86 10.52
C TYR A 37 -6.50 10.60 10.80
N THR A 38 -5.61 9.96 11.55
CA THR A 38 -4.17 10.30 11.57
C THR A 38 -3.41 9.29 10.74
N VAL A 39 -2.55 9.74 9.84
CA VAL A 39 -1.68 8.92 9.01
C VAL A 39 -0.22 9.22 9.34
N LYS A 40 0.59 8.15 9.49
CA LYS A 40 2.04 8.24 9.67
C LYS A 40 2.74 7.53 8.51
N SER A 41 3.83 8.10 8.00
CA SER A 41 4.62 7.53 6.91
C SER A 41 6.07 8.02 7.00
N GLY A 42 7.03 7.10 7.12
CA GLY A 42 8.40 7.47 7.48
C GLY A 42 8.45 8.25 8.79
N ALA A 43 9.01 9.44 8.74
CA ALA A 43 9.05 10.42 9.84
C ALA A 43 7.96 11.50 9.73
N HIS A 44 7.04 11.38 8.77
CA HIS A 44 5.99 12.36 8.51
C HIS A 44 4.65 11.91 9.07
N SER A 45 3.78 12.88 9.40
CA SER A 45 2.41 12.64 9.81
C SER A 45 1.45 13.68 9.24
N CYS A 46 0.19 13.30 9.11
CA CYS A 46 -0.89 14.22 8.81
C CYS A 46 -2.17 13.81 9.51
N ASP A 47 -3.03 14.79 9.81
CA ASP A 47 -4.39 14.59 10.25
C ASP A 47 -5.34 14.89 9.08
N ILE A 48 -6.38 14.07 8.94
CA ILE A 48 -7.31 14.12 7.80
C ILE A 48 -8.71 14.18 8.35
N TYR A 49 -9.47 15.19 7.94
CA TYR A 49 -10.85 15.36 8.34
C TYR A 49 -11.72 15.96 7.23
N ALA A 50 -13.03 15.78 7.33
CA ALA A 50 -13.98 16.35 6.38
C ALA A 50 -14.31 17.81 6.73
N SER A 51 -14.46 18.67 5.72
CA SER A 51 -14.89 20.05 5.88
C SER A 51 -15.81 20.43 4.71
N GLY A 52 -17.11 20.39 4.94
CA GLY A 52 -18.10 20.58 3.89
C GLY A 52 -17.97 19.56 2.76
N SER A 53 -17.73 20.02 1.53
CA SER A 53 -17.52 19.18 0.36
C SER A 53 -16.05 18.76 0.14
N ASP A 54 -15.16 19.17 1.04
CA ASP A 54 -13.73 18.98 0.92
C ASP A 54 -13.19 18.07 2.03
N VAL A 55 -12.05 17.48 1.77
CA VAL A 55 -11.19 16.78 2.70
C VAL A 55 -9.99 17.68 2.99
N ILE A 56 -9.71 17.91 4.25
CA ILE A 56 -8.53 18.65 4.71
C ILE A 56 -7.48 17.65 5.16
N ILE A 57 -6.25 17.78 4.65
CA ILE A 57 -5.07 17.06 5.12
C ILE A 57 -4.16 18.10 5.77
N GLU A 58 -4.07 18.08 7.09
CA GLU A 58 -3.25 19.00 7.87
C GLU A 58 -1.91 18.39 8.22
N THR A 59 -0.81 19.05 7.81
CA THR A 59 0.55 18.51 7.95
C THR A 59 1.61 19.59 7.80
N ALA A 60 2.75 19.42 8.46
CA ALA A 60 3.95 20.23 8.22
C ALA A 60 4.69 19.82 6.92
N SER A 61 4.32 18.69 6.29
CA SER A 61 5.01 18.09 5.14
C SER A 61 4.11 18.05 3.90
N VAL A 62 3.66 19.21 3.44
CA VAL A 62 2.66 19.35 2.37
C VAL A 62 3.06 18.62 1.09
N ASP A 63 4.24 18.89 0.52
CA ASP A 63 4.68 18.27 -0.74
C ASP A 63 4.82 16.76 -0.62
N TYR A 64 5.26 16.29 0.56
CA TYR A 64 5.34 14.86 0.85
C TYR A 64 3.96 14.19 0.75
N PHE A 65 2.93 14.75 1.38
CA PHE A 65 1.60 14.15 1.37
C PHE A 65 0.84 14.38 0.06
N VAL A 66 1.14 15.43 -0.70
CA VAL A 66 0.66 15.55 -2.10
C VAL A 66 1.13 14.35 -2.92
N ASN A 67 2.43 14.01 -2.84
CA ASN A 67 2.99 12.85 -3.51
C ASN A 67 2.48 11.53 -2.90
N PHE A 68 2.45 11.41 -1.58
CA PHE A 68 2.01 10.20 -0.87
C PHE A 68 0.58 9.79 -1.25
N PHE A 69 -0.36 10.75 -1.29
CA PHE A 69 -1.75 10.52 -1.74
C PHE A 69 -1.89 10.50 -3.26
N ASN A 70 -0.80 10.69 -4.01
CA ASN A 70 -0.80 10.72 -5.47
C ASN A 70 -1.87 11.69 -6.02
N LEU A 71 -1.91 12.93 -5.47
CA LEU A 71 -2.99 13.87 -5.74
C LEU A 71 -2.96 14.43 -7.16
N ASP A 72 -1.81 14.43 -7.82
CA ASP A 72 -1.66 14.86 -9.22
C ASP A 72 -2.28 13.90 -10.22
N ARG A 73 -2.53 12.64 -9.81
CA ARG A 73 -3.15 11.65 -10.70
C ARG A 73 -4.66 11.87 -10.82
N ASP A 74 -5.15 11.91 -12.04
CA ASP A 74 -6.60 11.93 -12.32
C ASP A 74 -7.20 10.52 -12.09
N VAL A 75 -7.67 10.30 -10.86
CA VAL A 75 -8.32 9.04 -10.47
C VAL A 75 -9.65 8.84 -11.20
N ASN A 76 -10.35 9.92 -11.55
CA ASN A 76 -11.62 9.83 -12.26
C ASN A 76 -11.42 9.35 -13.71
N ARG A 77 -10.29 9.70 -14.35
CA ARG A 77 -9.91 9.12 -15.63
C ARG A 77 -9.72 7.60 -15.52
N THR A 78 -8.97 7.14 -14.50
CA THR A 78 -8.76 5.70 -14.26
C THR A 78 -10.09 4.98 -14.05
N LYS A 79 -11.01 5.55 -13.27
CA LYS A 79 -12.36 4.99 -13.06
C LYS A 79 -13.16 4.92 -14.36
N ARG A 80 -13.17 5.97 -15.18
CA ARG A 80 -13.85 5.98 -16.48
C ARG A 80 -13.34 4.87 -17.40
N GLU A 81 -12.02 4.69 -17.48
CA GLU A 81 -11.41 3.61 -18.28
C GLU A 81 -11.81 2.21 -17.79
N LEU A 82 -11.87 2.01 -16.50
CA LEU A 82 -12.26 0.74 -15.90
C LEU A 82 -13.78 0.51 -15.90
N SER A 83 -14.62 1.54 -16.00
CA SER A 83 -16.09 1.40 -16.03
C SER A 83 -16.61 0.68 -17.28
N ARG A 84 -15.78 0.54 -18.32
CA ARG A 84 -16.08 -0.27 -19.51
C ARG A 84 -16.15 -1.78 -19.22
N PHE A 85 -15.63 -2.21 -18.05
CA PHE A 85 -15.71 -3.60 -17.60
C PHE A 85 -16.90 -3.78 -16.67
N PRO A 86 -18.00 -4.46 -17.11
CA PRO A 86 -19.23 -4.56 -16.35
C PRO A 86 -19.07 -5.13 -14.95
N GLU A 87 -18.14 -6.09 -14.77
CA GLU A 87 -17.86 -6.75 -13.50
C GLU A 87 -17.19 -5.84 -12.46
N LEU A 88 -16.60 -4.71 -12.87
CA LEU A 88 -16.01 -3.73 -11.96
C LEU A 88 -17.00 -2.62 -11.56
N ARG A 89 -18.13 -2.49 -12.23
CA ARG A 89 -19.01 -1.34 -12.10
C ARG A 89 -19.47 -1.09 -10.66
N SER A 90 -20.06 -2.10 -10.02
CA SER A 90 -20.53 -1.99 -8.63
C SER A 90 -19.37 -1.69 -7.65
N ALA A 91 -18.21 -2.28 -7.87
CA ALA A 91 -17.03 -2.03 -7.04
C ALA A 91 -16.50 -0.60 -7.21
N LEU A 92 -16.43 -0.09 -8.45
CA LEU A 92 -16.02 1.27 -8.75
C LEU A 92 -16.99 2.33 -8.18
N GLU A 93 -18.29 2.06 -8.19
CA GLU A 93 -19.30 2.92 -7.58
C GLU A 93 -19.14 2.98 -6.06
N SER A 94 -18.90 1.82 -5.43
CA SER A 94 -18.79 1.69 -3.96
C SER A 94 -17.48 2.21 -3.38
N CYS A 95 -16.41 2.34 -4.17
CA CYS A 95 -15.07 2.72 -3.70
C CYS A 95 -14.78 4.23 -3.79
N GLY A 96 -15.75 5.05 -4.16
CA GLY A 96 -15.53 6.49 -4.28
C GLY A 96 -14.29 6.83 -5.14
N ALA A 97 -13.54 7.84 -4.73
CA ALA A 97 -12.25 8.20 -5.32
C ALA A 97 -11.10 7.56 -4.54
N LEU A 98 -11.09 6.22 -4.46
CA LEU A 98 -9.97 5.46 -3.90
C LEU A 98 -8.68 5.82 -4.65
N ARG A 99 -7.59 6.06 -3.90
CA ARG A 99 -6.28 6.35 -4.47
C ARG A 99 -5.26 5.26 -4.16
N ILE A 100 -4.39 4.97 -5.12
CA ILE A 100 -3.19 4.17 -4.88
C ILE A 100 -2.12 5.11 -4.35
N LEU A 101 -1.63 4.82 -3.14
CA LEU A 101 -0.64 5.62 -2.43
C LEU A 101 0.76 5.41 -3.00
N HIS A 102 1.63 6.43 -2.86
CA HIS A 102 3.07 6.32 -3.08
C HIS A 102 3.79 6.27 -1.71
N GLN A 103 3.92 5.07 -1.18
CA GLN A 103 4.51 4.85 0.15
C GLN A 103 6.05 4.73 0.08
N PRO A 104 6.79 5.07 1.15
CA PRO A 104 8.24 4.87 1.21
C PRO A 104 8.62 3.42 0.93
N LEU A 105 9.58 3.19 0.04
CA LEU A 105 9.89 1.86 -0.49
C LEU A 105 10.31 0.88 0.60
N PHE A 106 11.23 1.26 1.48
CA PHE A 106 11.68 0.37 2.55
C PHE A 106 10.57 0.04 3.56
N GLU A 107 9.80 1.05 3.99
CA GLU A 107 8.64 0.86 4.87
C GLU A 107 7.63 -0.11 4.25
N THR A 108 7.37 0.02 2.95
CA THR A 108 6.45 -0.84 2.22
C THR A 108 6.97 -2.28 2.15
N ILE A 109 8.25 -2.50 1.83
CA ILE A 109 8.87 -3.83 1.81
C ILE A 109 8.69 -4.53 3.16
N ILE A 110 9.10 -3.89 4.25
CA ILE A 110 9.04 -4.49 5.59
C ILE A 110 7.59 -4.72 6.04
N SER A 111 6.70 -3.75 5.79
CA SER A 111 5.28 -3.87 6.13
C SER A 111 4.60 -5.03 5.40
N PHE A 112 4.92 -5.26 4.13
CA PHE A 112 4.36 -6.37 3.37
C PHE A 112 5.03 -7.72 3.68
N ILE A 113 6.29 -7.78 4.12
CA ILE A 113 6.88 -8.98 4.74
C ILE A 113 6.11 -9.33 6.02
N ILE A 114 5.81 -8.34 6.89
CA ILE A 114 5.00 -8.54 8.10
C ILE A 114 3.58 -9.01 7.74
N SER A 115 3.03 -8.55 6.62
CA SER A 115 1.67 -8.89 6.18
C SER A 115 1.52 -10.33 5.67
N ALA A 116 2.59 -10.99 5.27
CA ALA A 116 2.53 -12.34 4.71
C ALA A 116 1.89 -13.33 5.69
N ASN A 117 0.81 -14.01 5.27
CA ASN A 117 0.05 -14.94 6.10
C ASN A 117 -0.34 -14.35 7.47
N ASN A 118 -0.94 -13.15 7.47
CA ASN A 118 -1.30 -12.41 8.66
C ASN A 118 -2.63 -11.65 8.44
N ASN A 119 -3.23 -11.07 9.50
CA ASN A 119 -4.43 -10.25 9.41
C ASN A 119 -4.12 -8.78 9.73
N ILE A 120 -4.95 -7.87 9.21
CA ILE A 120 -4.73 -6.42 9.29
C ILE A 120 -4.54 -5.93 10.73
N PRO A 121 -5.39 -6.29 11.73
CA PRO A 121 -5.18 -5.83 13.11
C PRO A 121 -3.83 -6.25 13.69
N ARG A 122 -3.40 -7.50 13.46
CA ARG A 122 -2.11 -7.99 13.93
C ARG A 122 -0.94 -7.34 13.21
N ILE A 123 -1.05 -7.11 11.89
CA ILE A 123 -0.04 -6.38 11.10
C ILE A 123 0.18 -4.99 11.70
N LYS A 124 -0.90 -4.22 11.89
CA LYS A 124 -0.85 -2.87 12.50
C LYS A 124 -0.19 -2.91 13.88
N ALA A 125 -0.60 -3.85 14.74
CA ALA A 125 -0.02 -3.98 16.08
C ALA A 125 1.49 -4.30 16.06
N ILE A 126 1.97 -5.12 15.13
CA ILE A 126 3.40 -5.43 14.98
C ILE A 126 4.15 -4.19 14.49
N ILE A 127 3.64 -3.51 13.47
CA ILE A 127 4.28 -2.30 12.91
C ILE A 127 4.32 -1.19 13.96
N ASN A 128 3.26 -0.97 14.73
CA ASN A 128 3.25 0.03 15.81
C ASN A 128 4.31 -0.29 16.89
N ARG A 129 4.44 -1.57 17.28
CA ARG A 129 5.51 -1.97 18.23
C ARG A 129 6.91 -1.79 17.64
N LEU A 130 7.08 -2.08 16.33
CA LEU A 130 8.33 -1.83 15.64
C LEU A 130 8.67 -0.33 15.66
N CYS A 131 7.74 0.53 15.25
CA CYS A 131 7.95 1.99 15.26
C CYS A 131 8.18 2.53 16.69
N GLY A 132 7.50 1.97 17.70
CA GLY A 132 7.68 2.33 19.11
C GLY A 132 9.11 2.11 19.62
N MET A 133 9.89 1.20 19.02
CA MET A 133 11.31 1.04 19.32
C MET A 133 12.17 2.22 18.82
N PHE A 134 11.62 3.06 17.93
CA PHE A 134 12.32 4.16 17.25
C PHE A 134 11.58 5.51 17.39
N GLY A 135 10.89 5.72 18.52
CA GLY A 135 10.17 6.97 18.78
C GLY A 135 9.00 7.24 17.83
N ASP A 136 8.23 6.19 17.51
CA ASP A 136 7.08 6.19 16.61
C ASP A 136 7.39 6.53 15.14
N VAL A 137 8.67 6.56 14.77
CA VAL A 137 9.14 6.71 13.39
C VAL A 137 9.43 5.33 12.80
N PHE A 138 9.17 5.14 11.51
CA PHE A 138 9.59 3.90 10.85
C PHE A 138 11.12 3.89 10.70
N PRO A 139 11.82 2.80 11.12
CA PRO A 139 13.28 2.77 11.13
C PRO A 139 13.86 2.83 9.71
N THR A 140 15.08 3.39 9.60
CA THR A 140 15.87 3.27 8.38
C THR A 140 16.37 1.82 8.18
N PRO A 141 16.83 1.44 6.97
CA PRO A 141 17.45 0.13 6.75
C PRO A 141 18.56 -0.18 7.76
N GLU A 142 19.45 0.79 8.04
CA GLU A 142 20.59 0.64 8.95
C GLU A 142 20.12 0.44 10.39
N GLN A 143 19.15 1.22 10.83
CA GLN A 143 18.57 1.09 12.16
C GLN A 143 17.94 -0.29 12.36
N LEU A 144 17.16 -0.74 11.37
CA LEU A 144 16.48 -2.03 11.46
C LEU A 144 17.44 -3.23 11.33
N ALA A 145 18.48 -3.11 10.51
CA ALA A 145 19.55 -4.11 10.36
C ALA A 145 20.31 -4.36 11.67
N ALA A 146 20.44 -3.32 12.52
CA ALA A 146 21.10 -3.41 13.82
C ALA A 146 20.22 -4.07 14.91
N VAL A 147 18.90 -4.29 14.67
CA VAL A 147 18.02 -4.90 15.66
C VAL A 147 18.25 -6.40 15.73
N PRO A 148 18.56 -6.95 16.92
CA PRO A 148 18.67 -8.41 17.08
C PRO A 148 17.36 -9.14 16.75
N VAL A 149 17.44 -10.25 16.06
CA VAL A 149 16.28 -11.08 15.66
C VAL A 149 15.36 -11.43 16.84
N ARG A 150 15.94 -11.67 18.04
CA ARG A 150 15.18 -11.90 19.27
C ARG A 150 14.24 -10.76 19.64
N GLN A 151 14.62 -9.51 19.38
CA GLN A 151 13.77 -8.34 19.64
C GLN A 151 12.63 -8.25 18.63
N LEU A 152 12.88 -8.55 17.36
CA LEU A 152 11.83 -8.68 16.33
C LEU A 152 10.84 -9.80 16.67
N ASN A 153 11.32 -10.91 17.23
CA ASN A 153 10.45 -11.98 17.74
C ASN A 153 9.58 -11.49 18.91
N ALA A 154 10.16 -10.73 19.85
CA ALA A 154 9.46 -10.23 21.03
C ALA A 154 8.31 -9.26 20.68
N ILE A 155 8.42 -8.50 19.60
CA ILE A 155 7.33 -7.64 19.12
C ILE A 155 6.29 -8.38 18.27
N GLY A 156 6.44 -9.69 18.06
CA GLY A 156 5.43 -10.57 17.45
C GLY A 156 5.63 -10.86 15.96
N CYS A 157 6.82 -10.57 15.39
CA CYS A 157 7.13 -10.88 13.99
C CYS A 157 7.15 -12.39 13.69
N GLY A 158 7.44 -13.23 14.72
CA GLY A 158 7.47 -14.69 14.60
C GLY A 158 8.53 -15.13 13.55
N TYR A 159 8.21 -16.10 12.71
CA TYR A 159 9.13 -16.61 11.69
C TYR A 159 9.62 -15.54 10.70
N ARG A 160 8.92 -14.40 10.60
CA ARG A 160 9.30 -13.27 9.72
C ARG A 160 10.48 -12.47 10.26
N SER A 161 10.82 -12.63 11.55
CA SER A 161 11.90 -11.87 12.19
C SER A 161 13.23 -12.02 11.47
N GLN A 162 13.56 -13.25 11.01
CA GLN A 162 14.77 -13.48 10.25
C GLN A 162 14.70 -12.80 8.87
N TYR A 163 13.57 -12.91 8.17
CA TYR A 163 13.36 -12.28 6.87
C TYR A 163 13.49 -10.75 6.95
N ILE A 164 12.91 -10.15 7.99
CA ILE A 164 12.98 -8.70 8.22
C ILE A 164 14.43 -8.28 8.47
N SER A 165 15.15 -8.99 9.35
CA SER A 165 16.56 -8.70 9.64
C SER A 165 17.45 -8.80 8.40
N ASP A 166 17.31 -9.88 7.64
CA ASP A 166 18.16 -10.12 6.47
C ASP A 166 17.83 -9.16 5.33
N SER A 167 16.53 -8.88 5.09
CA SER A 167 16.12 -7.88 4.08
C SER A 167 16.57 -6.46 4.47
N ALA A 168 16.53 -6.11 5.76
CA ALA A 168 17.02 -4.82 6.24
C ALA A 168 18.54 -4.69 6.01
N LYS A 169 19.33 -5.73 6.29
CA LYS A 169 20.78 -5.75 6.01
C LYS A 169 21.08 -5.56 4.53
N ILE A 170 20.40 -6.32 3.65
CA ILE A 170 20.56 -6.17 2.19
C ILE A 170 20.25 -4.73 1.77
N CYS A 171 19.17 -4.15 2.28
CA CYS A 171 18.80 -2.77 1.96
C CYS A 171 19.80 -1.74 2.49
N ALA A 172 20.41 -1.98 3.67
CA ALA A 172 21.41 -1.10 4.27
C ALA A 172 22.78 -1.20 3.58
N GLU A 173 23.18 -2.41 3.20
CA GLU A 173 24.53 -2.70 2.68
C GLU A 173 24.64 -2.56 1.16
N THR A 174 23.51 -2.47 0.45
CA THR A 174 23.47 -2.42 -1.02
C THR A 174 22.69 -1.22 -1.53
N ASN A 175 22.88 -0.89 -2.80
CA ASN A 175 22.11 0.18 -3.45
C ASN A 175 20.77 -0.32 -4.04
N ILE A 176 20.17 -1.39 -3.47
CA ILE A 176 19.00 -2.05 -4.03
C ILE A 176 17.78 -1.12 -4.12
N LEU A 177 17.58 -0.25 -3.11
CA LEU A 177 16.41 0.66 -3.08
C LEU A 177 16.46 1.65 -4.25
N ASN A 178 17.61 2.26 -4.55
CA ASN A 178 17.74 3.16 -5.70
C ASN A 178 17.62 2.41 -7.02
N ARG A 179 18.16 1.18 -7.09
CA ARG A 179 18.04 0.33 -8.28
C ARG A 179 16.60 -0.06 -8.56
N LEU A 180 15.78 -0.32 -7.52
CA LEU A 180 14.36 -0.62 -7.64
C LEU A 180 13.58 0.56 -8.24
N HIS A 181 13.89 1.80 -7.84
CA HIS A 181 13.27 2.98 -8.44
C HIS A 181 13.62 3.16 -9.94
N ALA A 182 14.85 2.83 -10.31
CA ALA A 182 15.34 2.98 -11.69
C ALA A 182 14.93 1.83 -12.62
N ALA A 183 14.63 0.65 -12.08
CA ALA A 183 14.33 -0.56 -12.86
C ALA A 183 12.96 -0.50 -13.53
N GLY A 184 12.77 -1.23 -14.63
CA GLY A 184 11.45 -1.53 -15.18
C GLY A 184 10.65 -2.47 -14.27
N THR A 185 9.34 -2.60 -14.51
CA THR A 185 8.43 -3.36 -13.64
C THR A 185 8.88 -4.80 -13.41
N GLU A 186 9.18 -5.56 -14.47
CA GLU A 186 9.60 -6.96 -14.35
C GLU A 186 10.93 -7.13 -13.60
N ASP A 187 11.89 -6.25 -13.83
CA ASP A 187 13.19 -6.31 -13.16
C ASP A 187 13.09 -5.88 -11.71
N ALA A 188 12.25 -4.88 -11.39
CA ALA A 188 11.93 -4.51 -10.01
C ALA A 188 11.29 -5.68 -9.25
N GLU A 189 10.32 -6.38 -9.86
CA GLU A 189 9.71 -7.58 -9.26
C GLU A 189 10.75 -8.69 -9.01
N LYS A 190 11.65 -8.98 -9.97
CA LYS A 190 12.73 -9.97 -9.78
C LYS A 190 13.68 -9.55 -8.65
N MET A 191 14.06 -8.28 -8.60
CA MET A 191 14.93 -7.75 -7.54
C MET A 191 14.24 -7.81 -6.17
N LEU A 192 12.96 -7.45 -6.08
CA LEU A 192 12.18 -7.56 -4.85
C LEU A 192 12.11 -9.01 -4.37
N MET A 193 11.87 -9.96 -5.26
CA MET A 193 11.82 -11.39 -4.92
C MET A 193 13.18 -11.99 -4.52
N SER A 194 14.30 -11.29 -4.74
CA SER A 194 15.60 -11.71 -4.20
C SER A 194 15.76 -11.38 -2.70
N LEU A 195 14.87 -10.53 -2.15
CA LEU A 195 14.87 -10.24 -0.71
C LEU A 195 14.21 -11.37 0.09
N PRO A 196 14.81 -11.79 1.22
CA PRO A 196 14.21 -12.79 2.09
C PRO A 196 12.80 -12.42 2.54
N GLY A 197 11.85 -13.35 2.42
CA GLY A 197 10.45 -13.12 2.79
C GLY A 197 9.59 -12.40 1.75
N VAL A 198 10.15 -12.04 0.60
CA VAL A 198 9.43 -11.41 -0.51
C VAL A 198 9.10 -12.45 -1.57
N GLY A 199 7.88 -12.95 -1.56
CA GLY A 199 7.29 -13.74 -2.64
C GLY A 199 6.61 -12.87 -3.70
N ARG A 200 6.02 -13.50 -4.73
CA ARG A 200 5.34 -12.80 -5.84
C ARG A 200 4.32 -11.77 -5.35
N LYS A 201 3.39 -12.17 -4.47
CA LYS A 201 2.35 -11.26 -3.94
C LYS A 201 2.94 -10.04 -3.22
N VAL A 202 3.99 -10.22 -2.44
CA VAL A 202 4.65 -9.12 -1.71
C VAL A 202 5.36 -8.20 -2.71
N ALA A 203 6.06 -8.76 -3.70
CA ALA A 203 6.70 -7.98 -4.77
C ALA A 203 5.68 -7.14 -5.53
N ASP A 204 4.56 -7.73 -5.94
CA ASP A 204 3.47 -7.00 -6.63
C ASP A 204 2.91 -5.86 -5.75
N CYS A 205 2.71 -6.09 -4.45
CA CYS A 205 2.23 -5.05 -3.53
C CYS A 205 3.23 -3.88 -3.41
N VAL A 206 4.53 -4.17 -3.25
CA VAL A 206 5.56 -3.14 -3.17
C VAL A 206 5.65 -2.37 -4.50
N THR A 207 5.60 -3.07 -5.62
CA THR A 207 5.62 -2.48 -6.97
C THR A 207 4.41 -1.56 -7.18
N LEU A 208 3.24 -1.95 -6.70
CA LEU A 208 2.01 -1.15 -6.81
C LEU A 208 2.02 0.05 -5.85
N PHE A 209 2.26 -0.18 -4.55
CA PHE A 209 2.00 0.82 -3.50
C PHE A 209 3.19 1.71 -3.17
N SER A 210 4.37 1.41 -3.68
CA SER A 210 5.56 2.23 -3.50
C SER A 210 6.14 2.72 -4.83
N LEU A 211 6.32 1.84 -5.81
CA LEU A 211 6.85 2.23 -7.12
C LEU A 211 5.78 2.82 -8.06
N GLY A 212 4.50 2.79 -7.66
CA GLY A 212 3.38 3.40 -8.40
C GLY A 212 3.04 2.74 -9.73
N ARG A 213 3.44 1.47 -9.92
CA ARG A 213 3.27 0.70 -11.17
C ARG A 213 1.89 0.05 -11.19
N LEU A 214 0.93 0.68 -11.85
CA LEU A 214 -0.47 0.22 -11.83
C LEU A 214 -0.75 -0.99 -12.73
N GLU A 215 0.18 -1.40 -13.57
CA GLU A 215 0.05 -2.56 -14.46
C GLU A 215 0.19 -3.91 -13.75
N VAL A 216 0.65 -3.94 -12.49
CA VAL A 216 0.75 -5.18 -11.68
C VAL A 216 -0.59 -5.53 -11.01
N PHE A 217 -0.78 -6.80 -10.69
CA PHE A 217 -2.00 -7.28 -10.03
C PHE A 217 -1.63 -8.23 -8.88
N PRO A 218 -1.51 -7.73 -7.64
CA PRO A 218 -1.27 -8.58 -6.48
C PRO A 218 -2.37 -9.63 -6.30
N VAL A 219 -2.01 -10.90 -6.37
CA VAL A 219 -2.95 -12.00 -6.16
C VAL A 219 -2.84 -12.49 -4.73
N ASP A 220 -3.80 -12.15 -3.91
CA ASP A 220 -3.95 -12.67 -2.55
C ASP A 220 -5.02 -13.76 -2.48
N THR A 221 -5.30 -14.26 -1.28
CA THR A 221 -6.33 -15.29 -1.06
C THR A 221 -7.74 -14.81 -1.46
N TRP A 222 -8.04 -13.51 -1.34
CA TRP A 222 -9.32 -12.94 -1.77
C TRP A 222 -9.41 -12.89 -3.29
N MET A 223 -8.34 -12.48 -3.98
CA MET A 223 -8.30 -12.49 -5.43
C MET A 223 -8.40 -13.91 -5.98
N LEU A 224 -7.71 -14.88 -5.38
CA LEU A 224 -7.86 -16.29 -5.73
C LEU A 224 -9.31 -16.77 -5.55
N LYS A 225 -9.94 -16.40 -4.43
CA LYS A 225 -11.33 -16.82 -4.12
C LYS A 225 -12.36 -16.19 -5.05
N THR A 226 -12.18 -14.92 -5.44
CA THR A 226 -13.21 -14.13 -6.13
C THR A 226 -12.99 -13.99 -7.63
N GLN A 227 -11.75 -14.10 -8.11
CA GLN A 227 -11.39 -13.84 -9.51
C GLN A 227 -10.96 -15.10 -10.27
N ARG A 228 -10.71 -16.22 -9.59
CA ARG A 228 -10.27 -17.47 -10.22
C ARG A 228 -11.36 -18.07 -11.11
N GLN A 229 -10.98 -18.56 -12.28
CA GLN A 229 -11.85 -19.26 -13.22
C GLN A 229 -11.44 -20.73 -13.32
N GLY A 230 -12.36 -21.64 -12.94
CA GLY A 230 -12.11 -23.08 -12.99
C GLY A 230 -10.86 -23.50 -12.20
N MET A 231 -9.96 -24.26 -12.84
CA MET A 231 -8.71 -24.79 -12.26
C MET A 231 -7.48 -23.89 -12.48
N GLU A 232 -7.71 -22.63 -12.82
CA GLU A 232 -6.65 -21.64 -13.07
C GLU A 232 -5.68 -21.54 -11.89
N THR A 233 -4.37 -21.53 -12.18
CA THR A 233 -3.32 -21.29 -11.18
C THR A 233 -3.18 -19.78 -10.90
N GLU A 234 -2.53 -19.41 -9.78
CA GLU A 234 -2.25 -18.00 -9.46
C GLU A 234 -1.53 -17.25 -10.60
N PRO A 235 -0.44 -17.79 -11.22
CA PRO A 235 0.20 -17.11 -12.33
C PRO A 235 -0.70 -16.95 -13.58
N GLN A 236 -1.58 -17.91 -13.84
CA GLN A 236 -2.54 -17.83 -14.95
C GLN A 236 -3.59 -16.75 -14.69
N LEU A 237 -4.17 -16.72 -13.49
CA LEU A 237 -5.08 -15.67 -13.06
C LEU A 237 -4.42 -14.29 -13.18
N ARG A 238 -3.22 -14.12 -12.61
CA ARG A 238 -2.47 -12.87 -12.65
C ARG A 238 -2.29 -12.39 -14.09
N ARG A 239 -1.81 -13.24 -14.99
CA ARG A 239 -1.62 -12.91 -16.40
C ARG A 239 -2.92 -12.48 -17.06
N ARG A 240 -3.97 -13.28 -16.94
CA ARG A 240 -5.29 -12.98 -17.53
C ARG A 240 -5.85 -11.63 -17.09
N VAL A 241 -5.78 -11.31 -15.79
CA VAL A 241 -6.33 -10.04 -15.28
C VAL A 241 -5.45 -8.85 -15.65
N MET A 242 -4.13 -9.01 -15.70
CA MET A 242 -3.22 -7.97 -16.18
C MET A 242 -3.43 -7.68 -17.67
N GLU A 243 -3.59 -8.70 -18.50
CA GLU A 243 -3.94 -8.55 -19.93
C GLU A 243 -5.30 -7.87 -20.10
N LYS A 244 -6.28 -8.25 -19.27
CA LYS A 244 -7.64 -7.72 -19.33
C LYS A 244 -7.73 -6.24 -18.96
N TYR A 245 -7.12 -5.84 -17.84
CA TYR A 245 -7.23 -4.46 -17.31
C TYR A 245 -6.05 -3.56 -17.71
N GLY A 246 -5.01 -4.14 -18.31
CA GLY A 246 -3.84 -3.43 -18.84
C GLY A 246 -3.16 -2.58 -17.79
N ILE A 247 -2.82 -1.34 -18.16
CA ILE A 247 -2.11 -0.39 -17.30
C ILE A 247 -2.86 0.02 -16.01
N TYR A 248 -4.09 -0.42 -15.82
CA TYR A 248 -4.90 -0.13 -14.63
C TYR A 248 -5.20 -1.39 -13.80
N ALA A 249 -4.50 -2.50 -14.06
CA ALA A 249 -4.75 -3.77 -13.38
C ALA A 249 -4.65 -3.67 -11.85
N GLY A 250 -3.66 -2.95 -11.31
CA GLY A 250 -3.49 -2.72 -9.89
C GLY A 250 -4.58 -1.86 -9.26
N TYR A 251 -5.09 -0.89 -10.00
CA TYR A 251 -6.26 -0.12 -9.52
C TYR A 251 -7.50 -1.00 -9.48
N ALA A 252 -7.74 -1.81 -10.51
CA ALA A 252 -8.85 -2.76 -10.54
C ALA A 252 -8.75 -3.78 -9.39
N GLN A 253 -7.53 -4.28 -9.11
CA GLN A 253 -7.29 -5.18 -7.98
C GLN A 253 -7.70 -4.53 -6.66
N GLN A 254 -7.28 -3.28 -6.43
CA GLN A 254 -7.53 -2.59 -5.17
C GLN A 254 -9.02 -2.27 -4.95
N VAL A 255 -9.71 -1.90 -6.02
CA VAL A 255 -11.17 -1.70 -6.02
C VAL A 255 -11.91 -3.01 -5.71
N LEU A 256 -11.52 -4.11 -6.36
CA LEU A 256 -12.08 -5.44 -6.11
C LEU A 256 -11.80 -5.94 -4.69
N PHE A 257 -10.59 -5.70 -4.18
CA PHE A 257 -10.23 -6.07 -2.80
C PHE A 257 -11.09 -5.32 -1.80
N TYR A 258 -11.16 -3.99 -1.89
CA TYR A 258 -11.97 -3.18 -0.97
C TYR A 258 -13.44 -3.59 -1.00
N TYR A 259 -14.00 -3.76 -2.20
CA TYR A 259 -15.41 -4.16 -2.37
C TYR A 259 -15.71 -5.53 -1.75
N ASN A 260 -14.89 -6.54 -2.06
CA ASN A 260 -15.16 -7.91 -1.65
C ASN A 260 -14.71 -8.22 -0.22
N ALA A 261 -13.52 -7.73 0.19
CA ALA A 261 -12.93 -8.10 1.47
C ALA A 261 -13.38 -7.17 2.62
N ILE A 262 -13.68 -5.91 2.32
CA ILE A 262 -13.99 -4.90 3.34
C ILE A 262 -15.50 -4.58 3.39
N LEU A 263 -16.12 -4.27 2.23
CA LEU A 263 -17.52 -3.83 2.22
C LEU A 263 -18.53 -4.98 2.32
N ARG A 264 -18.26 -6.15 1.72
CA ARG A 264 -19.21 -7.28 1.68
C ARG A 264 -19.05 -8.28 2.83
N ASN A 265 -17.98 -8.20 3.62
CA ASN A 265 -17.73 -9.11 4.75
C ASN A 265 -17.78 -8.41 6.11
N ASN A 266 -18.15 -7.14 6.17
CA ASN A 266 -18.61 -6.41 7.34
C ASN A 266 -20.13 -6.24 7.25
#